data_38ae7ae8a0b21ca48292e3bb2c00b760
#
_entry.id   38ae7ae8a0b21ca48292e3bb2c00b760
#
_cell.length_a   1.000
_cell.length_b   1.000
_cell.length_c   1.000
_cell.angle_alpha   90.00
_cell.angle_beta   90.00
_cell.angle_gamma   90.00
#
_symmetry.space_group_name_H-M   'P 1'
#
loop_
_entity.id
_entity.type
_entity.pdbx_description
1 polymer ?
#
loop_
_entity_poly.entity_id
_entity_poly.type
_entity_poly.pdbx_seq_one_letter_code
_entity_poly.pdbx_strand_id
1 'polypeptide(L)'
;MVTSRRSRRGASTLGCLVSLVLFAGAIYFGVRVGGIYLRYYELVDQMRASARFAARQSDAVIRRNLQQTVDELGIPAEAKRVAIRRFGPPATIRIRISYTERLELPLRRHIDIPFRPEVESRF
;
A
#
# COMPACT_ATOMS: atom_id res chain seq x y z
N MET A 1 52.58 3.19 -1.22
CA MET A 1 51.47 2.31 -1.63
C MET A 1 50.94 1.44 -0.52
N VAL A 2 51.80 0.80 0.26
CA VAL A 2 51.36 -0.09 1.36
C VAL A 2 50.62 0.67 2.44
N THR A 3 51.07 1.84 2.82
CA THR A 3 50.43 2.72 3.80
C THR A 3 49.06 3.19 3.32
N SER A 4 48.97 3.51 2.06
CA SER A 4 47.77 3.92 1.38
C SER A 4 46.72 2.78 1.36
N ARG A 5 47.16 1.54 1.15
CA ARG A 5 46.31 0.36 1.19
C ARG A 5 45.79 0.09 2.59
N ARG A 6 46.60 0.25 3.63
CA ARG A 6 46.15 0.11 5.03
C ARG A 6 45.08 1.15 5.39
N SER A 7 45.31 2.39 4.99
CA SER A 7 44.36 3.46 5.17
C SER A 7 43.06 3.18 4.44
N ARG A 8 43.15 2.68 3.21
CA ARG A 8 41.97 2.26 2.43
C ARG A 8 41.26 1.06 3.06
N ARG A 9 41.95 0.09 3.63
CA ARG A 9 41.35 -1.02 4.32
C ARG A 9 40.54 -0.56 5.53
N GLY A 10 41.06 0.34 6.35
CA GLY A 10 40.33 0.91 7.48
C GLY A 10 39.10 1.69 7.03
N ALA A 11 39.26 2.56 6.02
CA ALA A 11 38.15 3.29 5.43
C ALA A 11 37.16 2.35 4.74
N SER A 12 37.64 1.31 4.05
CA SER A 12 36.82 0.32 3.38
C SER A 12 36.01 -0.51 4.37
N THR A 13 36.60 -0.90 5.51
CA THR A 13 35.88 -1.64 6.56
C THR A 13 34.77 -0.79 7.17
N LEU A 14 35.08 0.46 7.50
CA LEU A 14 34.08 1.40 8.01
C LEU A 14 33.00 1.69 6.97
N GLY A 15 33.40 1.92 5.73
CA GLY A 15 32.47 2.10 4.62
C GLY A 15 31.60 0.90 4.37
N CYS A 16 32.17 -0.30 4.50
CA CYS A 16 31.45 -1.55 4.37
C CYS A 16 30.42 -1.73 5.47
N LEU A 17 30.75 -1.41 6.73
CA LEU A 17 29.82 -1.44 7.85
C LEU A 17 28.69 -0.43 7.66
N VAL A 18 29.00 0.79 7.27
CA VAL A 18 28.00 1.82 7.02
C VAL A 18 27.09 1.40 5.87
N SER A 19 27.66 0.87 4.79
CA SER A 19 26.89 0.37 3.65
C SER A 19 25.99 -0.78 4.05
N LEU A 20 26.46 -1.69 4.90
CA LEU A 20 25.67 -2.81 5.38
C LEU A 20 24.47 -2.34 6.22
N VAL A 21 24.70 -1.38 7.11
CA VAL A 21 23.63 -0.79 7.95
C VAL A 21 22.62 -0.07 7.09
N LEU A 22 23.08 0.73 6.13
CA LEU A 22 22.17 1.42 5.19
C LEU A 22 21.37 0.45 4.33
N PHE A 23 22.00 -0.62 3.88
CA PHE A 23 21.37 -1.65 3.07
C PHE A 23 20.32 -2.42 3.88
N ALA A 24 20.65 -2.79 5.10
CA ALA A 24 19.71 -3.46 6.01
C ALA A 24 18.51 -2.55 6.33
N GLY A 25 18.77 -1.27 6.58
CA GLY A 25 17.72 -0.28 6.79
C GLY A 25 16.84 -0.11 5.56
N ALA A 26 17.44 -0.04 4.38
CA ALA A 26 16.72 0.07 3.12
C ALA A 26 15.81 -1.14 2.88
N ILE A 27 16.30 -2.36 3.15
CA ILE A 27 15.51 -3.58 3.04
C ILE A 27 14.34 -3.56 4.04
N TYR A 28 14.61 -3.20 5.28
CA TYR A 28 13.60 -3.13 6.33
C TYR A 28 12.47 -2.16 5.95
N PHE A 29 12.82 -0.95 5.54
CA PHE A 29 11.85 0.03 5.08
C PHE A 29 11.15 -0.43 3.81
N GLY A 30 11.89 -0.98 2.87
CA GLY A 30 11.36 -1.48 1.61
C GLY A 30 10.31 -2.56 1.82
N VAL A 31 10.55 -3.50 2.72
CA VAL A 31 9.58 -4.56 3.05
C VAL A 31 8.33 -3.97 3.70
N ARG A 32 8.49 -3.05 4.63
CA ARG A 32 7.33 -2.42 5.30
C ARG A 32 6.51 -1.56 4.36
N VAL A 33 7.15 -0.67 3.64
CA VAL A 33 6.49 0.20 2.66
C VAL A 33 5.91 -0.62 1.52
N GLY A 34 6.67 -1.59 1.02
CA GLY A 34 6.21 -2.50 -0.02
C GLY A 34 4.98 -3.29 0.38
N GLY A 35 4.91 -3.74 1.63
CA GLY A 35 3.73 -4.42 2.16
C GLY A 35 2.48 -3.53 2.17
N ILE A 36 2.63 -2.26 2.52
CA ILE A 36 1.54 -1.28 2.51
C ILE A 36 1.05 -1.05 1.08
N TYR A 37 1.96 -0.84 0.14
CA TYR A 37 1.61 -0.64 -1.27
C TYR A 37 1.03 -1.89 -1.92
N LEU A 38 1.53 -3.06 -1.56
CA LEU A 38 1.01 -4.33 -2.07
C LEU A 38 -0.46 -4.51 -1.65
N ARG A 39 -0.77 -4.24 -0.39
CA ARG A 39 -2.15 -4.27 0.11
C ARG A 39 -3.04 -3.25 -0.63
N TYR A 40 -2.51 -2.08 -0.89
CA TYR A 40 -3.20 -1.05 -1.66
C TYR A 40 -3.52 -1.55 -3.07
N TYR A 41 -2.56 -2.12 -3.78
CA TYR A 41 -2.77 -2.64 -5.12
C TYR A 41 -3.76 -3.80 -5.16
N GLU A 42 -3.69 -4.70 -4.20
CA GLU A 42 -4.66 -5.80 -4.09
C GLU A 42 -6.07 -5.28 -3.83
N LEU A 43 -6.21 -4.27 -2.99
CA LEU A 43 -7.49 -3.64 -2.74
C LEU A 43 -8.04 -2.98 -4.02
N VAL A 44 -7.20 -2.26 -4.74
CA VAL A 44 -7.59 -1.62 -6.01
C VAL A 44 -8.01 -2.67 -7.05
N ASP A 45 -7.30 -3.79 -7.12
CA ASP A 45 -7.66 -4.88 -8.02
C ASP A 45 -9.03 -5.46 -7.69
N GLN A 46 -9.34 -5.65 -6.41
CA GLN A 46 -10.66 -6.10 -5.96
C GLN A 46 -11.74 -5.07 -6.26
N MET A 47 -11.43 -3.79 -6.08
CA MET A 47 -12.36 -2.71 -6.44
C MET A 47 -12.67 -2.72 -7.94
N ARG A 48 -11.65 -2.90 -8.77
CA ARG A 48 -11.82 -2.98 -10.23
C ARG A 48 -12.64 -4.19 -10.63
N ALA A 49 -12.37 -5.35 -10.03
CA ALA A 49 -13.14 -6.56 -10.27
C ALA A 49 -14.61 -6.36 -9.89
N SER A 50 -14.87 -5.76 -8.72
CA SER A 50 -16.22 -5.46 -8.26
C SER A 50 -16.93 -4.48 -9.20
N ALA A 51 -16.22 -3.49 -9.69
CA ALA A 51 -16.78 -2.51 -10.63
C ALA A 51 -17.16 -3.17 -11.97
N ARG A 52 -16.38 -4.14 -12.44
CA ARG A 52 -16.69 -4.88 -13.67
C ARG A 52 -17.96 -5.70 -13.55
N PHE A 53 -18.24 -6.21 -12.37
CA PHE A 53 -19.43 -7.02 -12.10
C PHE A 53 -20.61 -6.22 -11.54
N ALA A 54 -20.53 -4.91 -11.59
CA ALA A 54 -21.54 -4.02 -11.02
C ALA A 54 -22.93 -4.22 -11.63
N ALA A 55 -23.03 -4.62 -12.88
CA ALA A 55 -24.31 -4.91 -13.53
C ALA A 55 -25.00 -6.14 -12.95
N ARG A 56 -24.24 -7.05 -12.37
CA ARG A 56 -24.73 -8.33 -11.84
C ARG A 56 -24.79 -8.37 -10.31
N GLN A 57 -24.23 -7.39 -9.64
CA GLN A 57 -24.15 -7.35 -8.18
C GLN A 57 -24.78 -6.07 -7.64
N SER A 58 -25.47 -6.20 -6.53
CA SER A 58 -25.97 -5.03 -5.81
C SER A 58 -24.85 -4.32 -5.06
N ASP A 59 -25.07 -3.07 -4.69
CA ASP A 59 -24.13 -2.28 -3.90
C ASP A 59 -23.83 -2.94 -2.57
N ALA A 60 -24.83 -3.57 -1.95
CA ALA A 60 -24.64 -4.28 -0.68
C ALA A 60 -23.67 -5.45 -0.82
N VAL A 61 -23.76 -6.21 -1.91
CA VAL A 61 -22.86 -7.34 -2.17
C VAL A 61 -21.44 -6.85 -2.44
N ILE A 62 -21.28 -5.81 -3.26
CA ILE A 62 -19.99 -5.20 -3.56
C ILE A 62 -19.33 -4.68 -2.28
N ARG A 63 -20.10 -3.98 -1.46
CA ARG A 63 -19.61 -3.44 -0.19
C ARG A 63 -19.15 -4.55 0.75
N ARG A 64 -19.93 -5.62 0.86
CA ARG A 64 -19.58 -6.78 1.69
C ARG A 64 -18.28 -7.44 1.21
N ASN A 65 -18.15 -7.66 -0.08
CA ASN A 65 -16.95 -8.28 -0.65
C ASN A 65 -15.71 -7.43 -0.42
N LEU A 66 -15.81 -6.13 -0.57
CA LEU A 66 -14.71 -5.21 -0.32
C LEU A 66 -14.36 -5.11 1.17
N GLN A 67 -15.35 -5.12 2.05
CA GLN A 67 -15.11 -5.16 3.49
C GLN A 67 -14.40 -6.44 3.91
N GLN A 68 -14.77 -7.57 3.31
CA GLN A 68 -14.10 -8.84 3.55
C GLN A 68 -12.65 -8.79 3.06
N THR A 69 -12.40 -8.22 1.89
CA THR A 69 -11.04 -8.03 1.36
C THR A 69 -10.20 -7.16 2.30
N VAL A 70 -10.77 -6.10 2.84
CA VAL A 70 -10.11 -5.24 3.83
C VAL A 70 -9.68 -6.04 5.05
N ASP A 71 -10.54 -6.91 5.56
CA ASP A 71 -10.24 -7.78 6.70
C ASP A 71 -9.14 -8.78 6.35
N GLU A 72 -9.20 -9.41 5.20
CA GLU A 72 -8.23 -10.42 4.75
C GLU A 72 -6.85 -9.83 4.54
N LEU A 73 -6.77 -8.62 4.02
CA LEU A 73 -5.51 -7.94 3.76
C LEU A 73 -4.92 -7.26 5.00
N GLY A 74 -5.68 -7.19 6.10
CA GLY A 74 -5.24 -6.48 7.30
C GLY A 74 -5.18 -4.98 7.14
N ILE A 75 -5.98 -4.42 6.23
CA ILE A 75 -6.08 -2.99 6.02
C ILE A 75 -6.87 -2.36 7.18
N PRO A 76 -6.57 -1.10 7.59
CA PRO A 76 -7.31 -0.44 8.66
C PRO A 76 -8.83 -0.44 8.44
N ALA A 77 -9.57 -0.54 9.53
CA ALA A 77 -11.05 -0.62 9.49
C ALA A 77 -11.72 0.59 8.83
N GLU A 78 -11.03 1.73 8.76
CA GLU A 78 -11.49 2.91 8.03
C GLU A 78 -11.83 2.60 6.57
N ALA A 79 -11.09 1.66 5.96
CA ALA A 79 -11.30 1.24 4.57
C ALA A 79 -12.61 0.48 4.37
N LYS A 80 -13.29 0.07 5.43
CA LYS A 80 -14.61 -0.56 5.34
C LYS A 80 -15.71 0.42 4.96
N ARG A 81 -15.43 1.72 5.04
CA ARG A 81 -16.35 2.75 4.57
C ARG A 81 -16.22 2.88 3.06
N VAL A 82 -16.93 2.03 2.35
CA VAL A 82 -16.91 1.99 0.90
C VAL A 82 -18.00 2.93 0.38
N ALA A 83 -17.58 3.93 -0.42
CA ALA A 83 -18.51 4.81 -1.09
C ALA A 83 -18.75 4.28 -2.51
N ILE A 84 -19.99 3.93 -2.80
CA ILE A 84 -20.39 3.42 -4.10
C ILE A 84 -21.37 4.42 -4.71
N ARG A 85 -21.09 4.86 -5.91
CA ARG A 85 -21.96 5.78 -6.64
C ARG A 85 -22.23 5.24 -8.03
N ARG A 86 -23.48 5.15 -8.38
CA ARG A 86 -23.92 4.78 -9.74
C ARG A 86 -24.53 6.00 -10.38
N PHE A 87 -24.13 6.27 -11.61
CA PHE A 87 -24.63 7.39 -12.36
C PHE A 87 -24.63 7.06 -13.87
N GLY A 88 -25.26 7.88 -14.63
CA GLY A 88 -25.29 7.70 -16.08
C GLY A 88 -26.38 8.52 -16.72
N PRO A 89 -26.60 8.49 -18.05
CA PRO A 89 -25.94 7.70 -19.09
C PRO A 89 -24.53 8.21 -19.47
N PRO A 90 -23.59 7.32 -19.87
CA PRO A 90 -23.69 5.87 -19.82
C PRO A 90 -23.64 5.33 -18.39
N ALA A 91 -24.24 4.15 -18.16
CA ALA A 91 -24.27 3.56 -16.83
C ALA A 91 -22.85 3.33 -16.31
N THR A 92 -22.51 4.00 -15.24
CA THR A 92 -21.16 4.02 -14.67
C THR A 92 -21.24 3.81 -13.16
N ILE A 93 -20.30 3.05 -12.62
CA ILE A 93 -20.11 2.87 -11.18
C ILE A 93 -18.80 3.48 -10.75
N ARG A 94 -18.83 4.22 -9.67
CA ARG A 94 -17.63 4.73 -9.00
C ARG A 94 -17.54 4.18 -7.61
N ILE A 95 -16.43 3.52 -7.30
CA ILE A 95 -16.16 2.97 -5.97
C ILE A 95 -14.97 3.74 -5.40
N ARG A 96 -15.15 4.30 -4.22
CA ARG A 96 -14.13 5.05 -3.51
C ARG A 96 -13.96 4.51 -2.11
N ILE A 97 -12.71 4.28 -1.74
CA ILE A 97 -12.32 3.91 -0.38
C ILE A 97 -11.28 4.92 0.09
N SER A 98 -11.35 5.31 1.35
CA SER A 98 -10.39 6.23 1.93
C SER A 98 -9.92 5.66 3.26
N TYR A 99 -8.61 5.54 3.44
CA TYR A 99 -8.03 5.05 4.68
C TYR A 99 -6.61 5.61 4.85
N THR A 100 -6.11 5.51 6.07
CA THR A 100 -4.75 5.95 6.41
C THR A 100 -3.98 4.78 6.98
N GLU A 101 -2.81 4.48 6.40
CA GLU A 101 -1.88 3.50 6.92
C GLU A 101 -0.84 4.18 7.81
N ARG A 102 -0.61 3.59 8.96
CA ARG A 102 0.43 4.07 9.87
C ARG A 102 1.71 3.27 9.65
N LEU A 103 2.78 3.98 9.30
CA LEU A 103 4.11 3.41 9.20
C LEU A 103 4.90 3.76 10.46
N GLU A 104 5.24 2.74 11.24
CA GLU A 104 6.07 2.94 12.43
C GLU A 104 7.53 3.06 12.03
N LEU A 105 8.16 4.13 12.48
CA LEU A 105 9.56 4.41 12.26
C LEU A 105 10.36 4.11 13.54
N PRO A 106 11.67 3.84 13.43
CA PRO A 106 12.54 3.81 14.60
C PRO A 106 12.45 5.14 15.36
N LEU A 107 12.82 5.15 16.64
CA LEU A 107 12.75 6.31 17.53
C LEU A 107 11.32 6.73 17.91
N ARG A 108 10.38 5.80 17.93
CA ARG A 108 8.98 6.02 18.32
C ARG A 108 8.26 7.08 17.47
N ARG A 109 8.70 7.24 16.24
CA ARG A 109 8.03 8.10 15.26
C ARG A 109 7.12 7.28 14.37
N HIS A 110 6.11 7.91 13.84
CA HIS A 110 5.22 7.28 12.87
C HIS A 110 4.88 8.26 11.76
N ILE A 111 4.62 7.73 10.60
CA ILE A 111 4.14 8.49 9.45
C ILE A 111 2.78 7.92 9.08
N ASP A 112 1.80 8.80 8.91
CA ASP A 112 0.49 8.43 8.41
C ASP A 112 0.46 8.67 6.91
N ILE A 113 0.18 7.62 6.14
CA ILE A 113 0.11 7.68 4.69
C ILE A 113 -1.36 7.56 4.30
N PRO A 114 -1.97 8.63 3.78
CA PRO A 114 -3.36 8.55 3.32
C PRO A 114 -3.45 7.87 1.96
N PHE A 115 -4.40 6.96 1.83
CA PHE A 115 -4.72 6.30 0.57
C PHE A 115 -6.17 6.57 0.23
N ARG A 116 -6.40 6.94 -1.02
CA ARG A 116 -7.76 7.22 -1.54
C ARG A 116 -7.96 6.52 -2.87
N PRO A 117 -7.99 5.17 -2.87
CA PRO A 117 -8.23 4.45 -4.10
C PRO A 117 -9.63 4.74 -4.64
N GLU A 118 -9.70 4.95 -5.93
CA GLU A 118 -10.95 5.23 -6.62
C GLU A 118 -10.94 4.45 -7.93
N VAL A 119 -12.04 3.78 -8.20
CA VAL A 119 -12.23 2.99 -9.41
C VAL A 119 -13.54 3.39 -10.06
N GLU A 120 -13.51 3.55 -11.37
CA GLU A 120 -14.68 3.88 -12.16
C GLU A 120 -14.77 2.90 -13.33
N SER A 121 -15.94 2.37 -13.56
CA SER A 121 -16.18 1.42 -14.64
C SER A 121 -17.58 1.60 -15.22
N ARG A 122 -17.70 1.38 -16.51
CA ARG A 122 -18.99 1.33 -17.18
C ARG A 122 -19.59 -0.07 -17.10
N PHE A 123 -20.88 -0.13 -16.96
CA PHE A 123 -21.59 -1.41 -16.91
C PHE A 123 -22.91 -1.41 -17.70
#